data_f124dedbe72bbce68953a6eb27cbb9b5
#
_entry.id   f124dedbe72bbce68953a6eb27cbb9b5
#
_cell.length_a   1.000
_cell.length_b   1.000
_cell.length_c   1.000
_cell.angle_alpha   90.00
_cell.angle_beta   90.00
_cell.angle_gamma   90.00
#
_symmetry.space_group_name_H-M   'P 1'
#
loop_
_entity.id
_entity.type
_entity.pdbx_description
1 polymer ?
#
loop_
_entity_poly.entity_id
_entity_poly.type
_entity_poly.pdbx_seq_one_letter_code
_entity_poly.pdbx_strand_id
1 'polypeptide(L)'
;MGDTLPRIKLAAVQAASVHLDREASVAKACTLIAQAGAAGAQVIAFPEGFIPAHPCWFSVRPPTDKVSLGLSQKLFQNAVVIPSEATHHLGEACRLANITAVIGVCEKRPDTTGTMYNTQIFIGPDGQLLGKHQKLLPTLAEKIVHTGGHGDTLNSFQAPFGRISGLICGENGNPLAVYHLLSQYPVVHVASWPAFVSPVVNLGETILTMTRGVAYSMGCFVLNATGVLTQEVIDVYQATAEPRAFLDRLLNQGYASIIAPSGQVISQPIQGEGIVYADVDLNDIITRKIALDYAGHYSRPDVFDFQVKVRE
;
A
#
# COMPACT_ATOMS: atom_id res chain seq x y z
N MET A 1 18.84 29.84 -14.04
CA MET A 1 18.90 28.41 -13.70
C MET A 1 17.62 27.77 -14.22
N GLY A 2 17.68 26.57 -14.78
CA GLY A 2 16.47 25.84 -15.18
C GLY A 2 15.70 25.33 -13.95
N ASP A 3 14.44 24.92 -14.17
CA ASP A 3 13.62 24.30 -13.13
C ASP A 3 14.21 22.94 -12.72
N THR A 4 14.31 22.70 -11.42
CA THR A 4 14.82 21.44 -10.86
C THR A 4 13.78 20.84 -9.90
N LEU A 5 13.60 19.52 -9.95
CA LEU A 5 12.80 18.81 -8.97
C LEU A 5 13.60 18.59 -7.68
N PRO A 6 12.93 18.47 -6.52
CA PRO A 6 13.63 18.33 -5.23
C PRO A 6 14.31 16.96 -5.07
N ARG A 7 15.27 16.91 -4.16
CA ARG A 7 15.73 15.66 -3.54
C ARG A 7 14.86 15.36 -2.34
N ILE A 8 14.47 14.11 -2.18
CA ILE A 8 13.63 13.66 -1.07
C ILE A 8 14.13 12.31 -0.52
N LYS A 9 13.77 12.04 0.74
CA LYS A 9 13.96 10.72 1.34
C LYS A 9 12.63 9.99 1.37
N LEU A 10 12.63 8.78 0.87
CA LEU A 10 11.50 7.86 0.82
C LEU A 10 11.62 6.83 1.94
N ALA A 11 10.49 6.42 2.51
CA ALA A 11 10.41 5.42 3.57
C ALA A 11 9.31 4.39 3.25
N ALA A 12 9.61 3.09 3.33
CA ALA A 12 8.63 2.03 3.18
C ALA A 12 8.66 1.09 4.40
N VAL A 13 7.51 0.89 5.01
CA VAL A 13 7.33 0.10 6.23
C VAL A 13 7.32 -1.39 5.91
N GLN A 14 8.06 -2.15 6.69
CA GLN A 14 8.00 -3.59 6.83
C GLN A 14 7.56 -3.92 8.25
N ALA A 15 6.27 -4.15 8.47
CA ALA A 15 5.78 -4.37 9.83
C ALA A 15 4.43 -5.10 9.86
N ALA A 16 4.17 -5.81 10.96
CA ALA A 16 2.84 -6.29 11.30
C ALA A 16 1.96 -5.16 11.87
N SER A 17 0.66 -5.25 11.68
CA SER A 17 -0.31 -4.53 12.51
C SER A 17 -0.29 -5.04 13.97
N VAL A 18 -0.92 -4.33 14.89
CA VAL A 18 -1.38 -4.95 16.14
C VAL A 18 -2.70 -5.67 15.80
N HIS A 19 -2.63 -6.99 15.70
CA HIS A 19 -3.59 -7.79 14.96
C HIS A 19 -5.03 -7.63 15.46
N LEU A 20 -5.91 -7.12 14.56
CA LEU A 20 -7.33 -6.87 14.83
C LEU A 20 -7.60 -5.89 15.99
N ASP A 21 -6.65 -5.00 16.27
CA ASP A 21 -6.81 -3.89 17.22
C ASP A 21 -6.56 -2.58 16.49
N ARG A 22 -7.63 -1.82 16.24
CA ARG A 22 -7.57 -0.54 15.51
C ARG A 22 -6.75 0.50 16.24
N GLU A 23 -7.03 0.72 17.51
CA GLU A 23 -6.42 1.76 18.33
C GLU A 23 -4.92 1.52 18.48
N ALA A 24 -4.52 0.30 18.78
CA ALA A 24 -3.12 -0.07 18.92
C ALA A 24 -2.39 -0.03 17.56
N SER A 25 -3.04 -0.41 16.44
CA SER A 25 -2.47 -0.30 15.10
C SER A 25 -2.29 1.17 14.67
N VAL A 26 -3.23 2.05 15.02
CA VAL A 26 -3.10 3.51 14.80
C VAL A 26 -1.92 4.06 15.61
N ALA A 27 -1.81 3.72 16.89
CA ALA A 27 -0.69 4.16 17.73
C ALA A 27 0.66 3.70 17.18
N LYS A 28 0.75 2.44 16.71
CA LYS A 28 1.94 1.91 16.03
C LYS A 28 2.26 2.68 14.74
N ALA A 29 1.24 2.97 13.92
CA ALA A 29 1.41 3.77 12.71
C ALA A 29 1.94 5.18 13.02
N CYS A 30 1.37 5.86 14.02
CA CYS A 30 1.85 7.18 14.47
C CYS A 30 3.32 7.13 14.93
N THR A 31 3.73 6.08 15.63
CA THR A 31 5.13 5.87 16.04
C THR A 31 6.05 5.73 14.83
N LEU A 32 5.68 4.92 13.83
CA LEU A 32 6.46 4.72 12.61
C LEU A 32 6.52 6.01 11.76
N ILE A 33 5.43 6.78 11.69
CA ILE A 33 5.39 8.10 11.05
C ILE A 33 6.39 9.06 11.72
N ALA A 34 6.38 9.13 13.06
CA ALA A 34 7.31 9.97 13.80
C ALA A 34 8.78 9.54 13.59
N GLN A 35 9.07 8.24 13.57
CA GLN A 35 10.42 7.70 13.28
C GLN A 35 10.89 8.08 11.88
N ALA A 36 10.03 7.94 10.86
CA ALA A 36 10.37 8.31 9.50
C ALA A 36 10.60 9.81 9.34
N GLY A 37 9.77 10.65 9.97
CA GLY A 37 9.96 12.10 10.00
C GLY A 37 11.26 12.50 10.68
N ALA A 38 11.59 11.89 11.82
CA ALA A 38 12.86 12.11 12.53
C ALA A 38 14.08 11.69 11.68
N ALA A 39 13.93 10.68 10.82
CA ALA A 39 14.95 10.28 9.84
C ALA A 39 15.02 11.21 8.62
N GLY A 40 14.17 12.23 8.53
CA GLY A 40 14.11 13.20 7.44
C GLY A 40 13.37 12.71 6.19
N ALA A 41 12.48 11.72 6.30
CA ALA A 41 11.69 11.26 5.16
C ALA A 41 10.54 12.25 4.85
N GLN A 42 10.26 12.45 3.56
CA GLN A 42 9.14 13.24 3.07
C GLN A 42 7.90 12.39 2.76
N VAL A 43 8.10 11.07 2.60
CA VAL A 43 7.05 10.09 2.31
C VAL A 43 7.26 8.83 3.13
N ILE A 44 6.16 8.31 3.70
CA ILE A 44 6.13 6.99 4.31
C ILE A 44 4.98 6.16 3.75
N ALA A 45 5.26 4.91 3.33
CA ALA A 45 4.31 3.95 2.83
C ALA A 45 4.08 2.82 3.85
N PHE A 46 2.83 2.39 4.01
CA PHE A 46 2.43 1.31 4.91
C PHE A 46 1.90 0.08 4.18
N PRO A 47 1.97 -1.11 4.81
CA PRO A 47 1.44 -2.35 4.25
C PRO A 47 -0.07 -2.32 3.95
N GLU A 48 -0.51 -3.26 3.12
CA GLU A 48 -1.92 -3.54 2.83
C GLU A 48 -2.67 -3.93 4.11
N GLY A 49 -3.82 -3.25 4.35
CA GLY A 49 -4.67 -3.54 5.50
C GLY A 49 -3.96 -3.38 6.85
N PHE A 50 -2.97 -2.49 6.97
CA PHE A 50 -2.20 -2.31 8.20
C PHE A 50 -3.10 -1.96 9.40
N ILE A 51 -4.23 -1.30 9.18
CA ILE A 51 -5.20 -0.98 10.22
C ILE A 51 -6.54 -1.62 9.88
N PRO A 52 -7.03 -2.57 10.70
CA PRO A 52 -6.40 -3.19 11.87
C PRO A 52 -5.61 -4.46 11.52
N ALA A 53 -5.80 -5.06 10.35
CA ALA A 53 -5.09 -6.21 9.78
C ALA A 53 -5.60 -6.56 8.39
N HIS A 54 -4.76 -7.14 7.53
CA HIS A 54 -5.21 -7.82 6.30
C HIS A 54 -5.74 -9.21 6.62
N PRO A 55 -6.86 -9.67 6.02
CA PRO A 55 -7.51 -10.96 6.34
C PRO A 55 -6.79 -12.18 5.73
N CYS A 56 -5.49 -12.34 5.99
CA CYS A 56 -4.68 -13.43 5.44
C CYS A 56 -5.13 -14.84 5.88
N TRP A 57 -5.89 -14.97 6.97
CA TRP A 57 -6.34 -16.29 7.48
C TRP A 57 -7.14 -17.11 6.46
N PHE A 58 -7.84 -16.47 5.52
CA PHE A 58 -8.60 -17.19 4.48
C PHE A 58 -7.74 -18.01 3.53
N SER A 59 -6.43 -17.75 3.47
CA SER A 59 -5.49 -18.51 2.65
C SER A 59 -4.97 -19.76 3.35
N VAL A 60 -5.20 -19.91 4.64
CA VAL A 60 -4.69 -20.99 5.49
C VAL A 60 -5.77 -21.68 6.31
N ARG A 61 -7.03 -21.23 6.21
CA ARG A 61 -8.19 -21.79 6.89
C ARG A 61 -9.42 -21.79 5.99
N PRO A 62 -10.37 -22.73 6.21
CA PRO A 62 -11.68 -22.65 5.58
C PRO A 62 -12.39 -21.34 5.94
N PRO A 63 -12.92 -20.59 4.96
CA PRO A 63 -13.51 -19.27 5.22
C PRO A 63 -14.80 -19.33 6.06
N THR A 64 -15.48 -20.46 6.10
CA THR A 64 -16.76 -20.65 6.80
C THR A 64 -16.63 -21.31 8.16
N ASP A 65 -15.42 -21.59 8.62
CA ASP A 65 -15.24 -22.15 9.96
C ASP A 65 -15.43 -21.09 11.06
N LYS A 66 -15.69 -21.57 12.29
CA LYS A 66 -16.00 -20.70 13.43
C LYS A 66 -14.87 -19.70 13.73
N VAL A 67 -13.60 -20.09 13.55
CA VAL A 67 -12.45 -19.20 13.80
C VAL A 67 -12.40 -18.10 12.74
N SER A 68 -12.49 -18.46 11.45
CA SER A 68 -12.48 -17.50 10.34
C SER A 68 -13.64 -16.49 10.45
N LEU A 69 -14.84 -16.95 10.80
CA LEU A 69 -15.99 -16.07 11.01
C LEU A 69 -15.78 -15.14 12.21
N GLY A 70 -15.21 -15.65 13.31
CA GLY A 70 -14.89 -14.83 14.49
C GLY A 70 -13.83 -13.77 14.21
N LEU A 71 -12.79 -14.11 13.42
CA LEU A 71 -11.77 -13.15 12.97
C LEU A 71 -12.38 -12.07 12.05
N SER A 72 -13.28 -12.46 11.15
CA SER A 72 -13.97 -11.52 10.25
C SER A 72 -14.89 -10.56 11.03
N GLN A 73 -15.56 -11.05 12.06
CA GLN A 73 -16.36 -10.20 12.95
C GLN A 73 -15.50 -9.19 13.69
N LYS A 74 -14.36 -9.61 14.24
CA LYS A 74 -13.40 -8.70 14.90
C LYS A 74 -12.84 -7.68 13.90
N LEU A 75 -12.50 -8.10 12.69
CA LEU A 75 -12.03 -7.21 11.64
C LEU A 75 -13.05 -6.11 11.35
N PHE A 76 -14.33 -6.46 11.15
CA PHE A 76 -15.40 -5.50 10.92
C PHE A 76 -15.57 -4.52 12.10
N GLN A 77 -15.53 -5.03 13.33
CA GLN A 77 -15.65 -4.20 14.53
C GLN A 77 -14.52 -3.17 14.64
N ASN A 78 -13.31 -3.54 14.21
CA ASN A 78 -12.10 -2.69 14.25
C ASN A 78 -11.77 -2.01 12.92
N ALA A 79 -12.56 -2.19 11.87
CA ALA A 79 -12.37 -1.51 10.59
C ALA A 79 -12.57 0.00 10.72
N VAL A 80 -11.91 0.78 9.85
CA VAL A 80 -11.84 2.25 9.92
C VAL A 80 -12.99 2.87 9.13
N VAL A 81 -13.71 3.80 9.71
CA VAL A 81 -14.60 4.72 8.98
C VAL A 81 -13.77 5.92 8.53
N ILE A 82 -13.96 6.39 7.31
CA ILE A 82 -13.21 7.51 6.73
C ILE A 82 -14.18 8.63 6.34
N PRO A 83 -14.04 9.85 6.96
CA PRO A 83 -13.15 10.22 8.06
C PRO A 83 -13.59 9.69 9.42
N SER A 84 -12.67 9.66 10.41
CA SER A 84 -12.93 9.28 11.79
C SER A 84 -11.83 9.76 12.72
N GLU A 85 -11.96 9.51 14.03
CA GLU A 85 -10.92 9.78 15.01
C GLU A 85 -9.59 9.08 14.68
N ALA A 86 -9.66 7.83 14.18
CA ALA A 86 -8.47 7.11 13.72
C ALA A 86 -7.71 7.86 12.60
N THR A 87 -8.43 8.36 11.60
CA THR A 87 -7.81 9.16 10.52
C THR A 87 -7.32 10.53 11.01
N HIS A 88 -7.97 11.11 12.01
CA HIS A 88 -7.52 12.35 12.64
C HIS A 88 -6.19 12.17 13.39
N HIS A 89 -6.05 11.10 14.19
CA HIS A 89 -4.78 10.79 14.88
C HIS A 89 -3.63 10.57 13.90
N LEU A 90 -3.87 9.85 12.80
CA LEU A 90 -2.88 9.65 11.74
C LEU A 90 -2.50 10.96 11.06
N GLY A 91 -3.49 11.83 10.81
CA GLY A 91 -3.28 13.18 10.29
C GLY A 91 -2.41 14.04 11.20
N GLU A 92 -2.69 14.03 12.49
CA GLU A 92 -1.90 14.78 13.47
C GLU A 92 -0.45 14.26 13.53
N ALA A 93 -0.23 12.95 13.46
CA ALA A 93 1.11 12.37 13.37
C ALA A 93 1.85 12.82 12.10
N CYS A 94 1.18 12.85 10.94
CA CYS A 94 1.75 13.35 9.69
C CYS A 94 2.13 14.83 9.79
N ARG A 95 1.26 15.65 10.40
CA ARG A 95 1.48 17.08 10.60
C ARG A 95 2.68 17.35 11.51
N LEU A 96 2.78 16.65 12.65
CA LEU A 96 3.89 16.79 13.58
C LEU A 96 5.23 16.34 12.99
N ALA A 97 5.21 15.28 12.17
CA ALA A 97 6.39 14.75 11.50
C ALA A 97 6.71 15.47 10.17
N ASN A 98 5.83 16.38 9.69
CA ASN A 98 5.92 17.06 8.39
C ASN A 98 6.15 16.08 7.23
N ILE A 99 5.36 14.99 7.15
CA ILE A 99 5.53 13.90 6.21
C ILE A 99 4.22 13.52 5.52
N THR A 100 4.29 13.16 4.25
CA THR A 100 3.16 12.54 3.52
C THR A 100 3.10 11.06 3.84
N ALA A 101 1.94 10.53 4.23
CA ALA A 101 1.76 9.11 4.49
C ALA A 101 0.73 8.46 3.55
N VAL A 102 1.02 7.21 3.13
CA VAL A 102 0.06 6.34 2.45
C VAL A 102 -0.12 5.08 3.29
N ILE A 103 -1.34 4.87 3.81
CA ILE A 103 -1.59 3.87 4.83
C ILE A 103 -2.68 2.90 4.36
N GLY A 104 -2.39 1.60 4.40
CA GLY A 104 -3.36 0.56 4.11
C GLY A 104 -4.32 0.36 5.29
N VAL A 105 -5.62 0.41 5.02
CA VAL A 105 -6.67 0.21 6.03
C VAL A 105 -7.78 -0.71 5.52
N CYS A 106 -8.42 -1.47 6.43
CA CYS A 106 -9.73 -2.03 6.15
C CYS A 106 -10.78 -0.95 6.43
N GLU A 107 -11.38 -0.43 5.37
CA GLU A 107 -12.39 0.63 5.46
C GLU A 107 -13.78 0.02 5.66
N LYS A 108 -14.48 0.45 6.69
CA LYS A 108 -15.89 0.12 6.89
C LYS A 108 -16.78 1.14 6.18
N ARG A 109 -17.70 0.65 5.35
CA ARG A 109 -18.72 1.52 4.77
C ARG A 109 -19.65 2.03 5.90
N PRO A 110 -19.85 3.35 6.02
CA PRO A 110 -20.82 3.90 6.97
C PRO A 110 -22.23 3.30 6.79
N ASP A 111 -23.00 3.22 7.86
CA ASP A 111 -24.39 2.79 7.87
C ASP A 111 -24.66 1.37 7.34
N THR A 112 -23.63 0.51 7.34
CA THR A 112 -23.74 -0.91 6.96
C THR A 112 -23.18 -1.83 8.04
N THR A 113 -23.68 -3.08 8.04
CA THR A 113 -23.25 -4.12 8.98
C THR A 113 -22.59 -5.27 8.21
N GLY A 114 -21.39 -5.04 7.66
CA GLY A 114 -20.64 -6.10 6.98
C GLY A 114 -19.89 -5.66 5.72
N THR A 115 -20.18 -4.47 5.16
CA THR A 115 -19.49 -4.00 3.95
C THR A 115 -18.17 -3.33 4.32
N MET A 116 -17.08 -3.88 3.78
CA MET A 116 -15.72 -3.33 3.93
C MET A 116 -15.02 -3.22 2.59
N TYR A 117 -14.04 -2.29 2.52
CA TYR A 117 -13.12 -2.12 1.41
C TYR A 117 -11.68 -2.28 1.90
N ASN A 118 -10.83 -2.78 1.03
CA ASN A 118 -9.39 -2.68 1.20
C ASN A 118 -8.94 -1.34 0.61
N THR A 119 -8.39 -0.47 1.44
CA THR A 119 -8.22 0.95 1.09
C THR A 119 -6.82 1.44 1.42
N GLN A 120 -6.24 2.24 0.54
CA GLN A 120 -5.12 3.14 0.85
C GLN A 120 -5.67 4.54 1.13
N ILE A 121 -5.31 5.13 2.27
CA ILE A 121 -5.54 6.55 2.56
C ILE A 121 -4.26 7.35 2.34
N PHE A 122 -4.39 8.55 1.78
CA PHE A 122 -3.30 9.47 1.49
C PHE A 122 -3.47 10.69 2.39
N ILE A 123 -2.47 10.98 3.21
CA ILE A 123 -2.49 12.08 4.19
C ILE A 123 -1.31 13.00 3.91
N GLY A 124 -1.58 14.28 3.80
CA GLY A 124 -0.57 15.33 3.57
C GLY A 124 0.23 15.70 4.82
N PRO A 125 1.33 16.44 4.65
CA PRO A 125 2.15 16.92 5.78
C PRO A 125 1.47 18.01 6.61
N ASP A 126 0.33 18.52 6.16
CA ASP A 126 -0.57 19.39 6.92
C ASP A 126 -1.58 18.61 7.78
N GLY A 127 -1.56 17.27 7.71
CA GLY A 127 -2.46 16.38 8.40
C GLY A 127 -3.81 16.17 7.69
N GLN A 128 -4.03 16.79 6.54
CA GLN A 128 -5.29 16.65 5.81
C GLN A 128 -5.31 15.37 4.99
N LEU A 129 -6.49 14.75 4.93
CA LEU A 129 -6.74 13.64 4.02
C LEU A 129 -6.75 14.15 2.57
N LEU A 130 -5.72 13.79 1.78
CA LEU A 130 -5.63 14.13 0.36
C LEU A 130 -6.65 13.35 -0.47
N GLY A 131 -6.94 12.12 -0.05
CA GLY A 131 -7.90 11.22 -0.66
C GLY A 131 -7.67 9.77 -0.30
N LYS A 132 -8.32 8.87 -1.03
CA LYS A 132 -8.19 7.43 -0.83
C LYS A 132 -8.28 6.67 -2.15
N HIS A 133 -7.73 5.45 -2.18
CA HIS A 133 -7.95 4.47 -3.22
C HIS A 133 -8.54 3.20 -2.60
N GLN A 134 -9.71 2.77 -3.07
CA GLN A 134 -10.32 1.49 -2.72
C GLN A 134 -9.92 0.45 -3.77
N LYS A 135 -9.34 -0.68 -3.33
CA LYS A 135 -8.92 -1.78 -4.21
C LYS A 135 -10.05 -2.19 -5.14
N LEU A 136 -9.81 -2.09 -6.45
CA LEU A 136 -10.84 -2.32 -7.47
C LEU A 136 -11.39 -3.74 -7.41
N LEU A 137 -10.50 -4.73 -7.19
CA LEU A 137 -10.88 -6.13 -7.11
C LEU A 137 -10.10 -6.84 -6.00
N PRO A 138 -10.76 -7.25 -4.90
CA PRO A 138 -10.15 -8.08 -3.89
C PRO A 138 -9.63 -9.39 -4.46
N THR A 139 -8.48 -9.87 -3.97
CA THR A 139 -7.76 -11.00 -4.53
C THR A 139 -8.21 -12.32 -3.90
N LEU A 140 -8.58 -13.32 -4.72
CA LEU A 140 -8.93 -14.67 -4.26
C LEU A 140 -9.98 -14.66 -3.13
N ALA A 141 -9.65 -15.27 -2.00
CA ALA A 141 -10.52 -15.40 -0.83
C ALA A 141 -10.77 -14.06 -0.10
N GLU A 142 -10.02 -13.02 -0.37
CA GLU A 142 -10.27 -11.67 0.14
C GLU A 142 -11.68 -11.17 -0.23
N LYS A 143 -12.26 -11.64 -1.35
CA LYS A 143 -13.63 -11.34 -1.78
C LYS A 143 -14.73 -11.74 -0.80
N ILE A 144 -14.42 -12.60 0.16
CA ILE A 144 -15.35 -13.00 1.22
C ILE A 144 -15.49 -11.88 2.26
N VAL A 145 -14.50 -11.00 2.36
CA VAL A 145 -14.43 -9.93 3.37
C VAL A 145 -14.62 -8.55 2.76
N HIS A 146 -13.90 -8.27 1.68
CA HIS A 146 -13.90 -6.97 1.05
C HIS A 146 -14.72 -6.96 -0.23
N THR A 147 -15.45 -5.88 -0.46
CA THR A 147 -16.07 -5.58 -1.75
C THR A 147 -15.11 -4.80 -2.64
N GLY A 148 -15.32 -4.85 -3.95
CA GLY A 148 -14.52 -4.07 -4.90
C GLY A 148 -14.78 -2.58 -4.81
N GLY A 149 -13.71 -1.80 -4.99
CA GLY A 149 -13.76 -0.35 -5.16
C GLY A 149 -14.25 0.07 -6.54
N HIS A 150 -14.22 1.36 -6.79
CA HIS A 150 -14.69 1.96 -8.04
C HIS A 150 -13.64 2.91 -8.64
N GLY A 151 -13.80 3.25 -9.92
CA GLY A 151 -12.89 4.10 -10.66
C GLY A 151 -12.77 5.52 -10.13
N ASP A 152 -13.78 6.03 -9.42
CA ASP A 152 -13.78 7.35 -8.79
C ASP A 152 -12.69 7.51 -7.71
N THR A 153 -12.19 6.41 -7.15
CA THR A 153 -11.08 6.44 -6.17
C THR A 153 -9.72 6.12 -6.78
N LEU A 154 -9.64 5.79 -8.07
CA LEU A 154 -8.39 5.48 -8.75
C LEU A 154 -7.70 6.77 -9.23
N ASN A 155 -7.07 7.49 -8.30
CA ASN A 155 -6.48 8.79 -8.56
C ASN A 155 -5.07 8.93 -7.96
N SER A 156 -4.32 9.90 -8.49
CA SER A 156 -3.12 10.42 -7.84
C SER A 156 -3.42 11.73 -7.15
N PHE A 157 -2.68 12.03 -6.08
CA PHE A 157 -2.92 13.18 -5.21
C PHE A 157 -1.71 14.11 -5.21
N GLN A 158 -1.94 15.41 -5.04
CA GLN A 158 -0.88 16.40 -4.98
C GLN A 158 -0.22 16.39 -3.59
N ALA A 159 1.08 16.18 -3.57
CA ALA A 159 1.95 16.33 -2.41
C ALA A 159 2.95 17.47 -2.66
N PRO A 160 3.68 17.97 -1.63
CA PRO A 160 4.63 19.08 -1.81
C PRO A 160 5.75 18.82 -2.81
N PHE A 161 6.12 17.56 -3.00
CA PHE A 161 7.20 17.13 -3.90
C PHE A 161 6.72 16.73 -5.30
N GLY A 162 5.42 16.74 -5.57
CA GLY A 162 4.79 16.29 -6.81
C GLY A 162 3.62 15.35 -6.55
N ARG A 163 3.10 14.70 -7.58
CA ARG A 163 1.96 13.79 -7.43
C ARG A 163 2.39 12.43 -6.86
N ILE A 164 1.55 11.90 -5.97
CA ILE A 164 1.70 10.56 -5.38
C ILE A 164 0.50 9.70 -5.77
N SER A 165 0.73 8.45 -6.15
CA SER A 165 -0.30 7.46 -6.44
C SER A 165 -0.10 6.18 -5.65
N GLY A 166 -1.07 5.28 -5.69
CA GLY A 166 -0.91 3.96 -5.07
C GLY A 166 -1.86 2.93 -5.64
N LEU A 167 -1.43 1.66 -5.56
CA LEU A 167 -2.20 0.46 -5.85
C LEU A 167 -1.95 -0.60 -4.79
N ILE A 168 -2.91 -1.49 -4.63
CA ILE A 168 -2.91 -2.47 -3.55
C ILE A 168 -2.63 -3.87 -4.11
N CYS A 169 -1.50 -4.47 -3.71
CA CYS A 169 -1.13 -5.85 -4.00
C CYS A 169 -1.17 -6.17 -5.51
N GLY A 170 -1.95 -7.16 -5.92
CA GLY A 170 -2.07 -7.62 -7.31
C GLY A 170 -2.53 -6.57 -8.31
N GLU A 171 -3.12 -5.46 -7.88
CA GLU A 171 -3.48 -4.35 -8.78
C GLU A 171 -2.26 -3.73 -9.47
N ASN A 172 -1.08 -3.82 -8.84
CA ASN A 172 0.17 -3.37 -9.44
C ASN A 172 0.53 -4.15 -10.74
N GLY A 173 -0.09 -5.31 -10.94
CA GLY A 173 -0.01 -6.09 -12.18
C GLY A 173 -1.13 -5.79 -13.18
N ASN A 174 -2.10 -4.92 -12.86
CA ASN A 174 -3.18 -4.55 -13.77
C ASN A 174 -2.74 -3.43 -14.73
N PRO A 175 -2.49 -3.70 -16.01
CA PRO A 175 -1.93 -2.71 -16.92
C PRO A 175 -2.86 -1.52 -17.15
N LEU A 176 -4.18 -1.68 -17.03
CA LEU A 176 -5.13 -0.59 -17.22
C LEU A 176 -5.14 0.37 -16.03
N ALA A 177 -5.08 -0.15 -14.79
CA ALA A 177 -4.96 0.66 -13.58
C ALA A 177 -3.62 1.41 -13.56
N VAL A 178 -2.54 0.71 -13.92
CA VAL A 178 -1.19 1.31 -14.04
C VAL A 178 -1.18 2.42 -15.09
N TYR A 179 -1.78 2.20 -16.27
CA TYR A 179 -1.84 3.20 -17.33
C TYR A 179 -2.66 4.43 -16.91
N HIS A 180 -3.79 4.23 -16.23
CA HIS A 180 -4.60 5.35 -15.73
C HIS A 180 -3.81 6.25 -14.77
N LEU A 181 -3.10 5.65 -13.81
CA LEU A 181 -2.28 6.41 -12.87
C LEU A 181 -1.05 7.04 -13.55
N LEU A 182 -0.43 6.32 -14.48
CA LEU A 182 0.70 6.82 -15.28
C LEU A 182 0.32 8.11 -16.02
N SER A 183 -0.88 8.19 -16.59
CA SER A 183 -1.38 9.37 -17.30
C SER A 183 -1.60 10.61 -16.41
N GLN A 184 -1.57 10.42 -15.08
CA GLN A 184 -1.64 11.49 -14.10
C GLN A 184 -0.26 11.96 -13.60
N TYR A 185 0.83 11.43 -14.14
CA TYR A 185 2.22 11.84 -13.89
C TYR A 185 2.65 11.78 -12.40
N PRO A 186 2.45 10.68 -11.67
CA PRO A 186 2.99 10.57 -10.33
C PRO A 186 4.52 10.52 -10.34
N VAL A 187 5.16 11.15 -9.36
CA VAL A 187 6.61 11.08 -9.13
C VAL A 187 6.95 9.95 -8.15
N VAL A 188 5.99 9.59 -7.29
CA VAL A 188 6.07 8.49 -6.33
C VAL A 188 4.81 7.63 -6.45
N HIS A 189 4.99 6.32 -6.46
CA HIS A 189 3.92 5.33 -6.42
C HIS A 189 4.09 4.40 -5.23
N VAL A 190 3.01 4.14 -4.49
CA VAL A 190 3.00 3.25 -3.33
C VAL A 190 2.31 1.94 -3.66
N ALA A 191 3.04 0.84 -3.55
CA ALA A 191 2.53 -0.51 -3.65
C ALA A 191 2.45 -1.14 -2.25
N SER A 192 1.25 -1.30 -1.71
CA SER A 192 1.01 -1.90 -0.40
C SER A 192 0.75 -3.39 -0.53
N TRP A 193 1.43 -4.21 0.28
CA TRP A 193 1.38 -5.66 0.22
C TRP A 193 1.06 -6.28 1.58
N PRO A 194 0.38 -7.45 1.62
CA PRO A 194 0.15 -8.19 2.86
C PRO A 194 1.43 -8.94 3.29
N ALA A 195 1.36 -9.65 4.42
CA ALA A 195 2.45 -10.51 4.86
C ALA A 195 2.63 -11.76 3.96
N PHE A 196 1.54 -12.26 3.40
CA PHE A 196 1.50 -13.34 2.39
C PHE A 196 0.15 -13.35 1.66
N VAL A 197 0.09 -14.04 0.53
CA VAL A 197 -1.14 -14.20 -0.26
C VAL A 197 -1.65 -15.64 -0.16
N SER A 198 -0.81 -16.61 -0.49
CA SER A 198 -1.14 -18.04 -0.39
C SER A 198 0.13 -18.89 -0.39
N PRO A 199 0.06 -20.18 0.02
CA PRO A 199 1.22 -21.07 0.07
C PRO A 199 1.93 -21.29 -1.27
N VAL A 200 1.26 -21.06 -2.39
CA VAL A 200 1.80 -21.27 -3.75
C VAL A 200 2.38 -20.00 -4.39
N VAL A 201 2.28 -18.85 -3.72
CA VAL A 201 2.79 -17.56 -4.22
C VAL A 201 4.11 -17.22 -3.54
N ASN A 202 5.18 -17.10 -4.31
CA ASN A 202 6.42 -16.46 -3.85
C ASN A 202 6.19 -14.93 -3.86
N LEU A 203 5.82 -14.37 -2.71
CA LEU A 203 5.44 -12.97 -2.62
C LEU A 203 6.60 -12.02 -2.96
N GLY A 204 7.82 -12.33 -2.53
CA GLY A 204 8.99 -11.49 -2.81
C GLY A 204 9.26 -11.34 -4.30
N GLU A 205 9.27 -12.45 -5.05
CA GLU A 205 9.42 -12.44 -6.50
C GLU A 205 8.24 -11.75 -7.21
N THR A 206 7.02 -11.99 -6.72
CA THR A 206 5.81 -11.37 -7.27
C THR A 206 5.86 -9.84 -7.14
N ILE A 207 6.24 -9.33 -5.96
CA ILE A 207 6.42 -7.90 -5.71
C ILE A 207 7.41 -7.30 -6.71
N LEU A 208 8.61 -7.85 -6.78
CA LEU A 208 9.66 -7.30 -7.63
C LEU A 208 9.32 -7.38 -9.11
N THR A 209 8.70 -8.48 -9.57
CA THR A 209 8.28 -8.65 -10.97
C THR A 209 7.27 -7.57 -11.38
N MET A 210 6.25 -7.33 -10.56
CA MET A 210 5.23 -6.31 -10.86
C MET A 210 5.80 -4.90 -10.74
N THR A 211 6.45 -4.58 -9.63
CA THR A 211 6.76 -3.19 -9.31
C THR A 211 7.99 -2.63 -10.01
N ARG A 212 8.92 -3.47 -10.47
CA ARG A 212 9.94 -3.07 -11.44
C ARG A 212 9.31 -2.64 -12.76
N GLY A 213 8.30 -3.38 -13.24
CA GLY A 213 7.53 -3.01 -14.43
C GLY A 213 6.76 -1.71 -14.24
N VAL A 214 6.12 -1.52 -13.07
CA VAL A 214 5.41 -0.28 -12.72
C VAL A 214 6.36 0.91 -12.69
N ALA A 215 7.49 0.82 -11.97
CA ALA A 215 8.49 1.88 -11.89
C ALA A 215 9.01 2.28 -13.27
N TYR A 216 9.33 1.28 -14.09
CA TYR A 216 9.82 1.46 -15.44
C TYR A 216 8.77 2.10 -16.37
N SER A 217 7.53 1.63 -16.34
CA SER A 217 6.45 2.11 -17.21
C SER A 217 5.95 3.50 -16.81
N MET A 218 5.74 3.73 -15.52
CA MET A 218 5.33 5.04 -15.00
C MET A 218 6.47 6.07 -15.04
N GLY A 219 7.72 5.62 -15.05
CA GLY A 219 8.89 6.48 -14.91
C GLY A 219 8.90 7.21 -13.58
N CYS A 220 8.57 6.52 -12.47
CA CYS A 220 8.49 7.08 -11.13
C CYS A 220 9.21 6.20 -10.10
N PHE A 221 9.43 6.70 -8.88
CA PHE A 221 9.90 5.87 -7.77
C PHE A 221 8.74 5.05 -7.21
N VAL A 222 9.00 3.77 -6.87
CA VAL A 222 8.00 2.88 -6.28
C VAL A 222 8.43 2.44 -4.89
N LEU A 223 7.52 2.59 -3.92
CA LEU A 223 7.70 2.13 -2.55
C LEU A 223 6.87 0.85 -2.34
N ASN A 224 7.54 -0.27 -2.09
CA ASN A 224 6.91 -1.51 -1.65
C ASN A 224 6.88 -1.54 -0.12
N ALA A 225 5.70 -1.39 0.47
CA ALA A 225 5.48 -1.59 1.89
C ALA A 225 4.84 -2.95 2.13
N THR A 226 5.38 -3.75 3.05
CA THR A 226 4.96 -5.15 3.22
C THR A 226 4.62 -5.49 4.65
N GLY A 227 3.55 -6.28 4.83
CA GLY A 227 3.23 -6.89 6.10
C GLY A 227 4.30 -7.90 6.54
N VAL A 228 4.31 -8.20 7.84
CA VAL A 228 5.15 -9.22 8.47
C VAL A 228 4.26 -10.14 9.30
N LEU A 229 4.55 -11.43 9.34
CA LEU A 229 3.92 -12.36 10.26
C LEU A 229 4.68 -12.37 11.59
N THR A 230 3.93 -12.19 12.68
CA THR A 230 4.42 -12.42 14.04
C THR A 230 3.93 -13.75 14.59
N GLN A 231 4.57 -14.24 15.64
CA GLN A 231 4.14 -15.47 16.32
C GLN A 231 2.70 -15.36 16.84
N GLU A 232 2.33 -14.21 17.37
CA GLU A 232 0.97 -13.92 17.84
C GLU A 232 -0.08 -14.12 16.73
N VAL A 233 0.17 -13.56 15.52
CA VAL A 233 -0.73 -13.70 14.37
C VAL A 233 -0.87 -15.15 13.94
N ILE A 234 0.26 -15.90 13.90
CA ILE A 234 0.27 -17.33 13.55
C ILE A 234 -0.56 -18.13 14.53
N ASP A 235 -0.45 -17.85 15.83
CA ASP A 235 -1.18 -18.56 16.88
C ASP A 235 -2.68 -18.25 16.85
N VAL A 236 -3.06 -16.99 16.57
CA VAL A 236 -4.46 -16.58 16.43
C VAL A 236 -5.14 -17.26 15.24
N TYR A 237 -4.41 -17.54 14.17
CA TYR A 237 -4.99 -18.23 13.02
C TYR A 237 -5.35 -19.69 13.29
N GLN A 238 -4.79 -20.34 14.30
CA GLN A 238 -5.08 -21.74 14.67
C GLN A 238 -5.07 -22.68 13.46
N ALA A 239 -4.11 -22.49 12.56
CA ALA A 239 -4.00 -23.30 11.34
C ALA A 239 -3.66 -24.77 11.66
N THR A 240 -4.14 -25.70 10.82
CA THR A 240 -3.74 -27.12 10.89
C THR A 240 -2.27 -27.30 10.53
N ALA A 241 -1.73 -28.51 10.75
CA ALA A 241 -0.28 -28.75 10.70
C ALA A 241 0.42 -28.30 9.40
N GLU A 242 -0.16 -28.57 8.23
CA GLU A 242 0.45 -28.18 6.95
C GLU A 242 0.46 -26.66 6.71
N PRO A 243 -0.68 -25.93 6.81
CA PRO A 243 -0.68 -24.48 6.76
C PRO A 243 0.16 -23.83 7.88
N ARG A 244 0.19 -24.43 9.08
CA ARG A 244 1.03 -23.93 10.18
C ARG A 244 2.52 -23.97 9.80
N ALA A 245 3.01 -25.06 9.26
CA ALA A 245 4.40 -25.18 8.80
C ALA A 245 4.76 -24.17 7.71
N PHE A 246 3.80 -23.78 6.87
CA PHE A 246 3.98 -22.68 5.91
C PHE A 246 4.12 -21.33 6.61
N LEU A 247 3.24 -21.01 7.56
CA LEU A 247 3.28 -19.76 8.32
C LEU A 247 4.57 -19.61 9.13
N ASP A 248 5.02 -20.71 9.79
CA ASP A 248 6.26 -20.72 10.58
C ASP A 248 7.50 -20.40 9.72
N ARG A 249 7.51 -20.80 8.44
CA ARG A 249 8.58 -20.43 7.49
C ARG A 249 8.57 -18.94 7.13
N LEU A 250 7.43 -18.28 7.23
CA LEU A 250 7.27 -16.85 6.92
C LEU A 250 7.44 -15.93 8.14
N LEU A 251 7.66 -16.52 9.32
CA LEU A 251 7.82 -15.76 10.57
C LEU A 251 8.93 -14.71 10.41
N ASN A 252 8.60 -13.45 10.69
CA ASN A 252 9.50 -12.29 10.60
C ASN A 252 10.11 -12.03 9.21
N GLN A 253 9.53 -12.62 8.14
CA GLN A 253 9.92 -12.26 6.78
C GLN A 253 9.14 -11.06 6.27
N GLY A 254 9.80 -10.25 5.46
CA GLY A 254 9.19 -9.12 4.76
C GLY A 254 10.01 -8.77 3.51
N TYR A 255 9.43 -7.97 2.64
CA TYR A 255 9.95 -7.70 1.29
C TYR A 255 9.89 -6.21 0.95
N ALA A 256 9.89 -5.33 1.96
CA ALA A 256 9.85 -3.90 1.74
C ALA A 256 11.07 -3.45 0.92
N SER A 257 10.83 -2.63 -0.08
CA SER A 257 11.87 -2.17 -0.99
C SER A 257 11.48 -0.85 -1.65
N ILE A 258 12.47 -0.11 -2.14
CA ILE A 258 12.28 1.12 -2.92
C ILE A 258 12.94 0.91 -4.27
N ILE A 259 12.21 1.24 -5.34
CA ILE A 259 12.60 1.00 -6.73
C ILE A 259 12.72 2.34 -7.46
N ALA A 260 13.82 2.54 -8.15
CA ALA A 260 14.05 3.71 -9.00
C ALA A 260 13.26 3.62 -10.32
N PRO A 261 13.08 4.75 -11.05
CA PRO A 261 12.44 4.78 -12.37
C PRO A 261 13.09 3.87 -13.43
N SER A 262 14.32 3.44 -13.19
CA SER A 262 15.04 2.45 -14.01
C SER A 262 14.57 1.00 -13.77
N GLY A 263 13.77 0.73 -12.73
CA GLY A 263 13.41 -0.62 -12.29
C GLY A 263 14.42 -1.25 -11.32
N GLN A 264 15.47 -0.53 -10.93
CA GLN A 264 16.46 -1.03 -9.96
C GLN A 264 15.99 -0.84 -8.51
N VAL A 265 16.21 -1.85 -7.66
CA VAL A 265 16.03 -1.73 -6.22
C VAL A 265 17.18 -0.90 -5.66
N ILE A 266 16.85 0.19 -4.95
CA ILE A 266 17.82 1.17 -4.41
C ILE A 266 17.87 1.22 -2.87
N SER A 267 16.96 0.51 -2.18
CA SER A 267 17.00 0.37 -0.74
C SER A 267 17.78 -0.87 -0.30
N GLN A 268 18.29 -0.87 0.93
CA GLN A 268 18.86 -2.06 1.55
C GLN A 268 17.75 -2.91 2.19
N PRO A 269 17.77 -4.24 2.04
CA PRO A 269 16.81 -5.12 2.71
C PRO A 269 17.03 -5.10 4.22
N ILE A 270 15.94 -5.32 4.98
CA ILE A 270 15.97 -5.45 6.43
C ILE A 270 15.39 -6.80 6.86
N GLN A 271 15.77 -7.24 8.06
CA GLN A 271 15.20 -8.44 8.70
C GLN A 271 14.16 -8.02 9.74
N GLY A 272 13.04 -8.77 9.82
CA GLY A 272 11.99 -8.49 10.79
C GLY A 272 11.25 -7.18 10.52
N GLU A 273 10.77 -6.52 11.57
CA GLU A 273 10.06 -5.25 11.45
C GLU A 273 11.02 -4.05 11.36
N GLY A 274 10.64 -3.05 10.59
CA GLY A 274 11.38 -1.80 10.47
C GLY A 274 10.93 -0.94 9.29
N ILE A 275 11.77 0.01 8.92
CA ILE A 275 11.52 0.93 7.80
C ILE A 275 12.76 0.89 6.88
N VAL A 276 12.56 0.66 5.59
CA VAL A 276 13.60 0.82 4.58
C VAL A 276 13.56 2.25 4.04
N TYR A 277 14.74 2.80 3.75
CA TYR A 277 14.90 4.18 3.28
C TYR A 277 15.70 4.26 1.98
N ALA A 278 15.45 5.31 1.20
CA ALA A 278 16.32 5.73 0.10
C ALA A 278 16.28 7.26 -0.06
N ASP A 279 17.45 7.88 -0.22
CA ASP A 279 17.57 9.27 -0.65
C ASP A 279 17.55 9.28 -2.19
N VAL A 280 16.66 10.09 -2.78
CA VAL A 280 16.43 10.12 -4.23
C VAL A 280 16.43 11.54 -4.79
N ASP A 281 16.87 11.65 -6.04
CA ASP A 281 16.77 12.88 -6.82
C ASP A 281 15.61 12.74 -7.81
N LEU A 282 14.55 13.54 -7.66
CA LEU A 282 13.40 13.45 -8.56
C LEU A 282 13.71 13.87 -9.99
N ASN A 283 14.87 14.50 -10.25
CA ASN A 283 15.32 14.80 -11.62
C ASN A 283 15.62 13.52 -12.45
N ASP A 284 15.85 12.36 -11.81
CA ASP A 284 16.00 11.07 -12.50
C ASP A 284 14.75 10.69 -13.30
N ILE A 285 13.57 11.15 -12.85
CA ILE A 285 12.29 10.97 -13.54
C ILE A 285 12.29 11.67 -14.90
N ILE A 286 12.87 12.86 -14.99
CA ILE A 286 12.94 13.65 -16.22
C ILE A 286 13.70 12.86 -17.29
N THR A 287 14.88 12.33 -16.96
CA THR A 287 15.69 11.53 -17.87
C THR A 287 14.92 10.31 -18.38
N ARG A 288 14.19 9.64 -17.47
CA ARG A 288 13.37 8.47 -17.83
C ARG A 288 12.20 8.84 -18.74
N LYS A 289 11.51 9.94 -18.43
CA LYS A 289 10.36 10.43 -19.22
C LYS A 289 10.77 10.95 -20.60
N ILE A 290 11.93 11.60 -20.74
CA ILE A 290 12.47 12.00 -22.07
C ILE A 290 12.64 10.79 -22.98
N ALA A 291 13.07 9.65 -22.44
CA ALA A 291 13.25 8.42 -23.21
C ALA A 291 11.91 7.77 -23.60
N LEU A 292 11.00 7.60 -22.63
CA LEU A 292 9.76 6.84 -22.82
C LEU A 292 8.64 7.42 -21.93
N ASP A 293 7.88 8.35 -22.47
CA ASP A 293 6.68 8.87 -21.82
C ASP A 293 5.42 8.31 -22.48
N TYR A 294 4.88 7.23 -21.93
CA TYR A 294 3.73 6.52 -22.48
C TYR A 294 2.41 7.31 -22.42
N ALA A 295 2.32 8.37 -21.63
CA ALA A 295 1.18 9.28 -21.62
C ALA A 295 1.44 10.56 -22.44
N GLY A 296 2.71 10.83 -22.80
CA GLY A 296 3.15 11.97 -23.60
C GLY A 296 3.53 11.58 -25.02
N HIS A 297 4.78 11.82 -25.41
CA HIS A 297 5.27 11.65 -26.78
C HIS A 297 5.31 10.18 -27.27
N TYR A 298 5.16 9.20 -26.38
CA TYR A 298 5.02 7.77 -26.71
C TYR A 298 3.57 7.29 -26.68
N SER A 299 2.59 8.18 -26.45
CA SER A 299 1.18 7.82 -26.51
C SER A 299 0.69 7.72 -27.96
N ARG A 300 -0.36 6.93 -28.16
CA ARG A 300 -1.02 6.74 -29.46
C ARG A 300 -2.54 6.85 -29.29
N PRO A 301 -3.05 8.08 -28.99
CA PRO A 301 -4.49 8.32 -28.84
C PRO A 301 -5.28 8.14 -30.14
N ASP A 302 -4.59 8.08 -31.26
CA ASP A 302 -5.15 7.71 -32.56
C ASP A 302 -5.39 6.19 -32.71
N VAL A 303 -4.80 5.36 -31.83
CA VAL A 303 -4.94 3.90 -31.83
C VAL A 303 -5.72 3.40 -30.63
N PHE A 304 -5.56 4.02 -29.45
CA PHE A 304 -6.13 3.58 -28.19
C PHE A 304 -7.08 4.63 -27.62
N ASP A 305 -8.33 4.27 -27.41
CA ASP A 305 -9.29 5.03 -26.60
C ASP A 305 -9.38 4.37 -25.22
N PHE A 306 -9.01 5.12 -24.16
CA PHE A 306 -8.97 4.61 -22.79
C PHE A 306 -9.77 5.51 -21.86
N GLN A 307 -10.76 4.93 -21.19
CA GLN A 307 -11.63 5.62 -20.25
C GLN A 307 -11.82 4.82 -18.97
N VAL A 308 -11.77 5.49 -17.82
CA VAL A 308 -12.15 4.92 -16.52
C VAL A 308 -13.57 5.35 -16.19
N LYS A 309 -14.44 4.38 -15.90
CA LYS A 309 -15.82 4.67 -15.46
C LYS A 309 -15.79 5.10 -14.00
N VAL A 310 -16.40 6.23 -13.73
CA VAL A 310 -16.66 6.72 -12.36
C VAL A 310 -18.12 6.44 -12.00
N ARG A 311 -18.45 6.40 -10.70
CA ARG A 311 -19.84 6.35 -10.26
C ARG A 311 -20.53 7.67 -10.62
N GLU A 312 -21.76 7.55 -11.10
CA GLU A 312 -22.70 8.68 -11.20
C GLU A 312 -23.20 9.09 -9.81
#